data_ca737f84d184fbc7841cff1eb9b1c44e
#
_entry.id   ca737f84d184fbc7841cff1eb9b1c44e
#
_cell.length_a   1.000
_cell.length_b   1.000
_cell.length_c   1.000
_cell.angle_alpha   90.00
_cell.angle_beta   90.00
_cell.angle_gamma   90.00
#
_symmetry.space_group_name_H-M   'P 1'
#
loop_
_entity.id
_entity.type
_entity.pdbx_description
1 polymer ?
#
loop_
_entity_poly.entity_id
_entity_poly.type
_entity_poly.pdbx_seq_one_letter_code
_entity_poly.pdbx_strand_id
1 'polypeptide(L)' 'MTAKKLKVGETGIIKEINFDNRIQYRRMMDLGFIPNEEITCCNKTFGSTAFEVKGTKYGIRNEDAINILLK' A
#
# COMPACT_ATOMS: atom_id res chain seq x y z
N MET A 1 10.71 -5.25 -3.57
CA MET A 1 10.15 -5.27 -2.20
C MET A 1 8.69 -4.88 -2.25
N THR A 2 7.85 -5.46 -1.42
CA THR A 2 6.44 -5.11 -1.39
C THR A 2 6.12 -4.31 -0.13
N ALA A 3 4.97 -3.61 -0.17
CA ALA A 3 4.54 -2.80 0.97
C ALA A 3 4.30 -3.63 2.24
N LYS A 4 3.98 -4.93 2.08
CA LYS A 4 3.80 -5.80 3.23
C LYS A 4 5.06 -5.91 4.08
N LYS A 5 6.23 -5.71 3.49
CA LYS A 5 7.51 -5.82 4.19
C LYS A 5 7.84 -4.59 5.04
N LEU A 6 7.14 -3.49 4.86
CA LEU A 6 7.38 -2.31 5.68
C LEU A 6 7.03 -2.60 7.14
N LYS A 7 7.90 -2.17 8.03
CA LYS A 7 7.64 -2.20 9.47
C LYS A 7 6.93 -0.92 9.89
N VAL A 8 6.24 -0.98 11.04
CA VAL A 8 5.58 0.20 11.57
C VAL A 8 6.57 1.36 11.70
N GLY A 9 6.22 2.50 11.14
CA GLY A 9 7.04 3.69 11.11
C GLY A 9 7.92 3.84 9.88
N GLU A 10 8.05 2.77 9.07
CA GLU A 10 8.87 2.85 7.86
C GLU A 10 8.07 3.42 6.69
N THR A 11 8.78 4.10 5.80
CA THR A 11 8.21 4.64 4.56
C THR A 11 8.77 3.90 3.36
N GLY A 12 8.05 3.95 2.25
CA GLY A 12 8.51 3.43 0.99
C GLY A 12 7.91 4.22 -0.15
N ILE A 13 8.56 4.15 -1.31
CA ILE A 13 8.08 4.81 -2.53
C ILE A 13 7.50 3.74 -3.44
N ILE A 14 6.28 3.93 -3.89
CA ILE A 14 5.61 2.98 -4.76
C ILE A 14 6.29 2.96 -6.13
N LYS A 15 6.64 1.76 -6.58
CA LYS A 15 7.12 1.54 -7.94
C LYS A 15 5.94 1.31 -8.87
N GLU A 16 5.07 0.38 -8.49
CA GLU A 16 3.87 0.04 -9.26
C GLU A 16 2.94 -0.80 -8.39
N ILE A 17 1.69 -0.94 -8.81
CA ILE A 17 0.75 -1.84 -8.14
C ILE A 17 0.29 -2.89 -9.16
N ASN A 18 0.11 -4.14 -8.68
CA ASN A 18 -0.25 -5.28 -9.52
C ASN A 18 -1.53 -5.91 -9.01
N PHE A 19 -2.67 -5.46 -9.51
CA PHE A 19 -3.96 -6.05 -9.21
C PHE A 19 -4.59 -6.54 -10.51
N ASP A 20 -5.02 -7.81 -10.55
CA ASP A 20 -5.66 -8.38 -11.73
C ASP A 20 -7.07 -7.82 -11.91
N ASN A 21 -7.77 -7.56 -10.81
CA ASN A 21 -9.12 -7.02 -10.84
C ASN A 21 -9.05 -5.53 -11.14
N ARG A 22 -9.68 -5.13 -12.27
CA ARG A 22 -9.62 -3.73 -12.73
C ARG A 22 -10.31 -2.76 -11.76
N ILE A 23 -11.39 -3.20 -11.12
CA ILE A 23 -12.11 -2.36 -10.17
C ILE A 23 -11.24 -2.11 -8.95
N GLN A 24 -10.57 -3.14 -8.46
CA GLN A 24 -9.66 -3.01 -7.33
C GLN A 24 -8.46 -2.15 -7.68
N TYR A 25 -7.88 -2.37 -8.87
CA TYR A 25 -6.76 -1.57 -9.36
C TYR A 25 -7.13 -0.09 -9.37
N ARG A 26 -8.28 0.23 -9.97
CA ARG A 26 -8.75 1.61 -10.06
C ARG A 26 -9.00 2.22 -8.69
N ARG A 27 -9.60 1.44 -7.78
CA ARG A 27 -9.85 1.91 -6.42
C ARG A 27 -8.55 2.27 -5.69
N MET A 28 -7.53 1.41 -5.82
CA MET A 28 -6.24 1.67 -5.18
C MET A 28 -5.60 2.94 -5.74
N MET A 29 -5.66 3.12 -7.05
CA MET A 29 -5.15 4.34 -7.68
C MET A 29 -5.88 5.57 -7.18
N ASP A 30 -7.20 5.49 -7.06
CA ASP A 30 -8.01 6.62 -6.61
C ASP A 30 -7.71 6.98 -5.15
N LEU A 31 -7.32 6.03 -4.32
CA LEU A 31 -6.92 6.29 -2.95
C LEU A 31 -5.55 6.97 -2.86
N GLY A 32 -4.76 6.91 -3.92
CA GLY A 32 -3.44 7.52 -3.95
C GLY A 32 -2.28 6.53 -3.99
N PHE A 33 -2.56 5.23 -4.10
CA PHE A 33 -1.49 4.23 -4.22
C PHE A 33 -1.02 4.19 -5.67
N ILE A 34 -0.26 5.20 -6.05
CA ILE A 34 0.19 5.41 -7.43
C ILE A 34 1.72 5.41 -7.47
N PRO A 35 2.32 5.13 -8.65
CA PRO A 35 3.78 5.17 -8.79
C PRO A 35 4.37 6.49 -8.33
N ASN A 36 5.51 6.40 -7.65
CA ASN A 36 6.28 7.51 -7.08
C ASN A 36 5.65 8.16 -5.84
N GLU A 37 4.51 7.65 -5.37
CA GLU A 37 3.91 8.15 -4.14
C GLU A 37 4.59 7.51 -2.93
N GLU A 38 4.81 8.30 -1.88
CA GLU A 38 5.35 7.80 -0.62
C GLU A 38 4.23 7.28 0.27
N ILE A 39 4.45 6.11 0.87
CA ILE A 39 3.52 5.56 1.86
C ILE A 39 4.28 5.25 3.14
N THR A 40 3.57 5.31 4.25
CA THR A 40 4.12 5.01 5.58
C THR A 40 3.30 3.91 6.23
N CYS A 41 3.98 2.90 6.77
CA CYS A 41 3.30 1.85 7.53
C CYS A 41 3.00 2.39 8.92
N CYS A 42 1.71 2.47 9.27
CA CYS A 42 1.28 3.06 10.54
C CYS A 42 0.94 2.03 11.59
N ASN A 43 0.43 0.87 11.17
CA ASN A 43 0.01 -0.16 12.10
C ASN A 43 -0.09 -1.50 11.38
N LYS A 44 0.11 -2.59 12.13
CA LYS A 44 -0.05 -3.93 11.59
C LYS A 44 -0.92 -4.75 12.52
N THR A 45 -1.88 -5.46 11.95
CA THR A 45 -2.67 -6.45 12.65
C THR A 45 -2.40 -7.81 12.00
N PHE A 46 -3.05 -8.85 12.51
CA PHE A 46 -2.85 -10.19 11.98
C PHE A 46 -3.16 -10.28 10.49
N GLY A 47 -4.23 -9.62 10.03
CA GLY A 47 -4.71 -9.76 8.66
C GLY A 47 -4.54 -8.53 7.78
N SER A 48 -4.11 -7.41 8.32
CA SER A 48 -4.03 -6.17 7.55
C SER A 48 -2.94 -5.24 8.04
N THR A 49 -2.61 -4.28 7.20
CA THR A 49 -1.64 -3.24 7.51
C THR A 49 -2.26 -1.89 7.17
N ALA A 50 -2.12 -0.93 8.07
CA ALA A 50 -2.57 0.44 7.80
C ALA A 50 -1.43 1.24 7.20
N PHE A 51 -1.69 1.86 6.06
CA PHE A 51 -0.73 2.74 5.38
C PHE A 51 -1.29 4.15 5.33
N GLU A 52 -0.43 5.11 5.55
CA GLU A 52 -0.76 6.51 5.33
C GLU A 52 -0.26 6.91 3.96
N VAL A 53 -1.16 7.49 3.15
CA VAL A 53 -0.83 8.03 1.84
C VAL A 53 -1.57 9.35 1.69
N LYS A 54 -0.85 10.40 1.29
CA LYS A 54 -1.42 11.75 1.12
C LYS A 54 -2.19 12.22 2.35
N GLY A 55 -1.69 11.90 3.54
CA GLY A 55 -2.28 12.36 4.80
C GLY A 55 -3.48 11.55 5.30
N THR A 56 -3.89 10.50 4.59
CA THR A 56 -5.01 9.66 5.00
C THR A 56 -4.53 8.23 5.23
N LYS A 57 -5.08 7.59 6.26
CA LYS A 57 -4.72 6.21 6.61
C LYS A 57 -5.77 5.24 6.08
N TYR A 58 -5.29 4.17 5.45
CA TYR A 58 -6.15 3.11 4.91
C TYR A 58 -5.67 1.76 5.42
N GLY A 59 -6.62 0.91 5.82
CA GLY A 59 -6.32 -0.48 6.15
C GLY A 59 -6.33 -1.33 4.90
N ILE A 60 -5.21 -1.97 4.60
CA ILE A 60 -5.06 -2.81 3.41
C ILE A 60 -4.80 -4.24 3.86
N ARG A 61 -5.57 -5.18 3.33
CA ARG A 61 -5.37 -6.60 3.66
C ARG A 61 -3.96 -7.02 3.24
N ASN A 62 -3.35 -7.91 4.02
CA ASN A 62 -1.98 -8.35 3.73
C ASN A 62 -1.86 -8.96 2.33
N GLU A 63 -2.88 -9.69 1.87
CA GLU A 63 -2.91 -10.30 0.54
C GLU A 63 -2.95 -9.25 -0.57
N ASP A 64 -3.38 -8.04 -0.27
CA ASP A 64 -3.36 -6.93 -1.23
C ASP A 64 -2.08 -6.12 -1.11
N ALA A 65 -1.52 -6.00 0.09
CA ALA A 65 -0.29 -5.25 0.30
C ALA A 65 0.90 -5.86 -0.45
N ILE A 66 0.88 -7.17 -0.69
CA ILE A 66 1.95 -7.82 -1.46
C ILE A 66 1.93 -7.40 -2.94
N ASN A 67 0.83 -6.80 -3.39
CA ASN A 67 0.70 -6.33 -4.77
C ASN A 67 1.11 -4.87 -4.94
N ILE A 68 1.53 -4.21 -3.86
CA ILE A 68 2.07 -2.85 -3.92
C ILE A 68 3.59 -3.00 -3.92
N LEU A 69 4.21 -2.77 -5.06
CA LEU A 69 5.65 -2.93 -5.23
C LEU A 69 6.36 -1.62 -4.93
N LEU A 70 7.41 -1.69 -4.13
CA LEU A 70 8.18 -0.51 -3.71
C LEU A 70 9.51 -0.46 -4.46
N LYS A 71 10.01 0.75 -4.62
CA LYS A 71 11.33 0.99 -5.20
C LYS A 71 12.42 0.53 -4.26
#